data_c20ca424edd32a61702a69d2cf4f2f0c
#
_entry.id   c20ca424edd32a61702a69d2cf4f2f0c
#
_cell.length_a   1.000
_cell.length_b   1.000
_cell.length_c   1.000
_cell.angle_alpha   90.00
_cell.angle_beta   90.00
_cell.angle_gamma   90.00
#
_symmetry.space_group_name_H-M   'P 1'
#
loop_
_entity.id
_entity.type
_entity.pdbx_description
1 polymer ?
#
loop_
_entity_poly.entity_id
_entity_poly.type
_entity_poly.pdbx_seq_one_letter_code
_entity_poly.pdbx_strand_id
1 'polypeptide(L)'
;MKILLVLLLGLVTCPVHAQSVAPKPLTGEQVARQGQALNAQLASGYQTPIDAWVIHQGDTLQLGRGARPDKTFVHAYARPQGTKGRAKAGLLAAGYSGKEVIVDELTIAPNQAGESILYGLFAAGGQSYQLAIEPAIKAGELLPPVRYRPSAQASPALPVVAARELARLKAQLAAGTISEAEFEAQKKKLLDH
;
A
#
# COMPACT_ATOMS: atom_id res chain seq x y z
N MET A 1 -17.98 -82.07 10.61
CA MET A 1 -17.11 -81.10 9.85
C MET A 1 -17.92 -79.83 9.58
N LYS A 2 -17.63 -78.74 10.33
CA LYS A 2 -18.26 -77.39 10.14
C LYS A 2 -17.25 -76.50 9.49
N ILE A 3 -17.53 -76.08 8.25
CA ILE A 3 -16.70 -75.17 7.48
C ILE A 3 -17.10 -73.76 7.88
N LEU A 4 -16.18 -73.02 8.52
CA LEU A 4 -16.34 -71.61 8.91
C LEU A 4 -15.88 -70.75 7.75
N LEU A 5 -16.81 -70.06 7.08
CA LEU A 5 -16.54 -69.12 5.99
C LEU A 5 -16.28 -67.72 6.61
N VAL A 6 -15.04 -67.30 6.65
CA VAL A 6 -14.65 -65.97 7.08
C VAL A 6 -14.74 -64.99 5.91
N LEU A 7 -15.72 -64.10 5.92
CA LEU A 7 -15.90 -63.05 4.92
C LEU A 7 -15.05 -61.83 5.34
N LEU A 8 -13.91 -61.60 4.64
CA LEU A 8 -13.02 -60.44 4.87
C LEU A 8 -13.59 -59.25 4.10
N LEU A 9 -14.28 -58.31 4.81
CA LEU A 9 -14.71 -57.03 4.26
C LEU A 9 -13.50 -56.09 4.23
N GLY A 10 -12.91 -55.89 3.05
CA GLY A 10 -11.88 -54.89 2.83
C GLY A 10 -12.44 -53.45 2.84
N LEU A 11 -12.21 -52.70 3.89
CA LEU A 11 -12.49 -51.25 3.93
C LEU A 11 -11.47 -50.53 3.03
N VAL A 12 -11.92 -50.11 1.84
CA VAL A 12 -11.13 -49.19 0.99
C VAL A 12 -11.32 -47.78 1.55
N THR A 13 -10.34 -47.35 2.35
CA THR A 13 -10.27 -45.94 2.78
C THR A 13 -9.71 -45.11 1.63
N CYS A 14 -10.54 -44.42 0.87
CA CYS A 14 -10.13 -43.36 -0.05
C CYS A 14 -9.55 -42.19 0.76
N PRO A 15 -8.31 -41.79 0.54
CA PRO A 15 -7.80 -40.55 1.14
C PRO A 15 -8.54 -39.38 0.49
N VAL A 16 -9.40 -38.72 1.23
CA VAL A 16 -9.99 -37.44 0.87
C VAL A 16 -8.84 -36.43 0.93
N HIS A 17 -8.26 -36.11 -0.22
CA HIS A 17 -7.36 -34.97 -0.35
C HIS A 17 -8.20 -33.70 -0.14
N ALA A 18 -8.25 -33.22 1.11
CA ALA A 18 -8.73 -31.89 1.41
C ALA A 18 -7.77 -30.92 0.70
N GLN A 19 -8.17 -30.39 -0.46
CA GLN A 19 -7.49 -29.28 -1.09
C GLN A 19 -7.57 -28.11 -0.11
N SER A 20 -6.46 -27.84 0.57
CA SER A 20 -6.31 -26.65 1.41
C SER A 20 -6.34 -25.45 0.47
N VAL A 21 -7.52 -24.86 0.28
CA VAL A 21 -7.65 -23.57 -0.41
C VAL A 21 -6.93 -22.56 0.45
N ALA A 22 -5.83 -22.00 -0.08
CA ALA A 22 -5.07 -20.96 0.62
C ALA A 22 -6.04 -19.83 1.04
N PRO A 23 -5.98 -19.38 2.30
CA PRO A 23 -6.89 -18.35 2.78
C PRO A 23 -6.70 -17.07 1.95
N LYS A 24 -7.82 -16.52 1.48
CA LYS A 24 -7.82 -15.33 0.64
C LYS A 24 -7.48 -14.09 1.47
N PRO A 25 -6.66 -13.14 0.96
CA PRO A 25 -6.38 -11.88 1.64
C PRO A 25 -7.64 -11.08 1.96
N LEU A 26 -7.65 -10.38 3.09
CA LEU A 26 -8.75 -9.49 3.49
C LEU A 26 -8.78 -8.23 2.61
N THR A 27 -9.98 -7.72 2.35
CA THR A 27 -10.19 -6.47 1.62
C THR A 27 -10.65 -5.34 2.55
N GLY A 28 -10.47 -4.08 2.12
CA GLY A 28 -10.94 -2.91 2.88
C GLY A 28 -12.45 -2.94 3.16
N GLU A 29 -13.25 -3.45 2.23
CA GLU A 29 -14.70 -3.58 2.41
C GLU A 29 -15.06 -4.59 3.53
N GLN A 30 -14.34 -5.70 3.60
CA GLN A 30 -14.52 -6.68 4.70
C GLN A 30 -14.12 -6.07 6.04
N VAL A 31 -12.98 -5.35 6.08
CA VAL A 31 -12.49 -4.64 7.26
C VAL A 31 -13.51 -3.62 7.75
N ALA A 32 -14.07 -2.80 6.86
CA ALA A 32 -15.07 -1.80 7.21
C ALA A 32 -16.36 -2.42 7.77
N ARG A 33 -16.78 -3.57 7.25
CA ARG A 33 -18.04 -4.23 7.68
C ARG A 33 -17.90 -5.04 8.96
N GLN A 34 -16.81 -5.77 9.15
CA GLN A 34 -16.65 -6.76 10.21
C GLN A 34 -15.66 -6.32 11.31
N GLY A 35 -14.83 -5.33 11.02
CA GLY A 35 -13.93 -4.73 11.99
C GLY A 35 -12.94 -5.71 12.63
N GLN A 36 -12.70 -5.51 13.90
CA GLN A 36 -11.69 -6.25 14.69
C GLN A 36 -11.90 -7.77 14.73
N ALA A 37 -13.12 -8.28 14.45
CA ALA A 37 -13.38 -9.72 14.40
C ALA A 37 -12.52 -10.44 13.35
N LEU A 38 -12.01 -9.71 12.34
CA LEU A 38 -11.15 -10.26 11.30
C LEU A 38 -9.64 -10.28 11.65
N ASN A 39 -9.22 -9.79 12.82
CA ASN A 39 -7.78 -9.74 13.16
C ASN A 39 -7.08 -11.10 13.03
N ALA A 40 -7.74 -12.20 13.41
CA ALA A 40 -7.18 -13.53 13.26
C ALA A 40 -6.96 -13.96 11.79
N GLN A 41 -7.66 -13.35 10.84
CA GLN A 41 -7.55 -13.66 9.41
C GLN A 41 -6.46 -12.83 8.71
N LEU A 42 -5.88 -11.83 9.37
CA LEU A 42 -4.80 -10.99 8.81
C LEU A 42 -3.52 -11.78 8.48
N ALA A 43 -3.37 -12.99 8.99
CA ALA A 43 -2.28 -13.90 8.61
C ALA A 43 -2.28 -14.20 7.09
N SER A 44 -3.44 -14.14 6.42
CA SER A 44 -3.53 -14.28 4.96
C SER A 44 -3.17 -13.04 4.18
N GLY A 45 -2.83 -11.93 4.87
CA GLY A 45 -2.52 -10.64 4.28
C GLY A 45 -3.73 -9.76 4.03
N TYR A 46 -3.45 -8.57 3.56
CA TYR A 46 -4.43 -7.53 3.25
C TYR A 46 -4.28 -7.05 1.81
N GLN A 47 -5.35 -7.18 1.02
CA GLN A 47 -5.44 -6.67 -0.34
C GLN A 47 -5.66 -5.16 -0.30
N THR A 48 -4.67 -4.41 -0.77
CA THR A 48 -4.78 -2.94 -0.85
C THR A 48 -5.73 -2.50 -1.97
N PRO A 49 -6.12 -1.21 -2.02
CA PRO A 49 -6.86 -0.66 -3.16
C PRO A 49 -6.08 -0.69 -4.49
N ILE A 50 -4.77 -0.95 -4.43
CA ILE A 50 -3.92 -1.09 -5.62
C ILE A 50 -3.97 -2.55 -6.06
N ASP A 51 -4.34 -2.77 -7.31
CA ASP A 51 -4.51 -4.10 -7.87
C ASP A 51 -3.28 -4.99 -7.67
N ALA A 52 -3.52 -6.24 -7.33
CA ALA A 52 -2.52 -7.27 -7.04
C ALA A 52 -1.53 -6.98 -5.90
N TRP A 53 -1.60 -5.83 -5.21
CA TRP A 53 -0.73 -5.55 -4.08
C TRP A 53 -1.34 -5.99 -2.75
N VAL A 54 -0.83 -7.08 -2.22
CA VAL A 54 -1.17 -7.61 -0.90
C VAL A 54 -0.05 -7.27 0.07
N ILE A 55 -0.40 -6.82 1.28
CA ILE A 55 0.53 -6.55 2.37
C ILE A 55 0.40 -7.66 3.41
N HIS A 56 1.55 -8.22 3.82
CA HIS A 56 1.65 -9.20 4.89
C HIS A 56 2.46 -8.65 6.06
N GLN A 57 2.32 -9.29 7.22
CA GLN A 57 3.27 -9.10 8.31
C GLN A 57 4.67 -9.53 7.85
N GLY A 58 5.69 -8.75 8.19
CA GLY A 58 7.07 -8.95 7.73
C GLY A 58 7.41 -8.26 6.41
N ASP A 59 6.43 -7.74 5.67
CA ASP A 59 6.70 -7.03 4.42
C ASP A 59 7.43 -5.71 4.67
N THR A 60 8.30 -5.36 3.72
CA THR A 60 8.96 -4.05 3.69
C THR A 60 8.10 -3.06 2.92
N LEU A 61 7.75 -1.96 3.58
CA LEU A 61 6.96 -0.86 3.02
C LEU A 61 7.84 0.36 2.78
N GLN A 62 7.69 1.01 1.63
CA GLN A 62 8.37 2.26 1.34
C GLN A 62 7.51 3.46 1.73
N LEU A 63 8.00 4.26 2.68
CA LEU A 63 7.36 5.51 3.05
C LEU A 63 7.55 6.54 1.94
N GLY A 64 6.47 7.21 1.59
CA GLY A 64 6.47 8.31 0.66
C GLY A 64 6.85 9.63 1.33
N ARG A 65 6.30 10.73 0.83
CA ARG A 65 6.46 12.04 1.45
C ARG A 65 5.28 12.30 2.39
N GLY A 66 5.56 12.79 3.60
CA GLY A 66 4.51 13.21 4.52
C GLY A 66 3.59 14.27 3.89
N ALA A 67 2.29 14.13 4.13
CA ALA A 67 1.24 14.93 3.46
C ALA A 67 1.12 16.35 4.02
N ARG A 68 1.70 16.65 5.21
CA ARG A 68 1.65 18.00 5.79
C ARG A 68 2.62 18.96 5.09
N PRO A 69 2.41 20.28 5.20
CA PRO A 69 3.33 21.28 4.63
C PRO A 69 4.76 21.15 5.15
N ASP A 70 4.95 20.78 6.42
CA ASP A 70 6.23 20.51 7.06
C ASP A 70 6.80 19.12 6.72
N LYS A 71 6.13 18.38 5.83
CA LYS A 71 6.45 17.00 5.40
C LYS A 71 6.35 15.95 6.50
N THR A 72 5.74 16.25 7.64
CA THR A 72 5.38 15.23 8.63
C THR A 72 4.22 14.38 8.12
N PHE A 73 4.15 13.13 8.60
CA PHE A 73 3.13 12.19 8.18
C PHE A 73 1.82 12.43 8.94
N VAL A 74 0.69 12.41 8.24
CA VAL A 74 -0.65 12.54 8.83
C VAL A 74 -1.17 11.18 9.30
N HIS A 75 -0.86 10.13 8.53
CA HIS A 75 -1.42 8.80 8.73
C HIS A 75 -0.47 7.83 9.45
N ALA A 76 0.74 8.29 9.86
CA ALA A 76 1.68 7.53 10.67
C ALA A 76 1.91 8.25 11.99
N TYR A 77 1.51 7.63 13.09
CA TYR A 77 1.58 8.24 14.41
C TYR A 77 2.04 7.22 15.48
N ALA A 78 2.68 7.74 16.52
CA ALA A 78 3.21 6.95 17.61
C ALA A 78 2.11 6.16 18.32
N ARG A 79 2.35 4.86 18.51
CA ARG A 79 1.45 4.02 19.31
C ARG A 79 1.58 4.41 20.79
N PRO A 80 0.47 4.63 21.52
CA PRO A 80 0.53 4.85 22.96
C PRO A 80 1.18 3.64 23.64
N GLN A 81 2.31 3.84 24.30
CA GLN A 81 2.92 2.80 25.11
C GLN A 81 2.37 2.90 26.54
N GLY A 82 1.60 1.90 26.97
CA GLY A 82 1.13 1.72 28.34
C GLY A 82 -0.18 2.40 28.70
N THR A 83 -0.80 1.92 29.79
CA THR A 83 -2.12 2.30 30.28
C THR A 83 -2.15 3.64 31.05
N LYS A 84 -1.05 4.34 31.25
CA LYS A 84 -0.95 5.51 32.15
C LYS A 84 -0.33 6.77 31.54
N GLY A 85 -0.14 6.85 30.24
CA GLY A 85 0.37 8.06 29.60
C GLY A 85 -0.55 8.50 28.46
N ARG A 86 -1.08 9.74 28.52
CA ARG A 86 -1.42 10.48 27.29
C ARG A 86 -0.09 10.66 26.53
N ALA A 87 0.38 9.60 25.86
CA ALA A 87 1.42 9.78 24.88
C ALA A 87 0.91 10.85 23.93
N LYS A 88 1.60 12.00 23.86
CA LYS A 88 1.42 12.91 22.74
C LYS A 88 1.60 12.03 21.52
N ALA A 89 0.51 11.82 20.77
CA ALA A 89 0.57 11.06 19.53
C ALA A 89 1.48 11.84 18.59
N GLY A 90 2.78 11.57 18.71
CA GLY A 90 3.79 12.18 17.84
C GLY A 90 3.58 11.66 16.43
N LEU A 91 3.39 12.56 15.49
CA LEU A 91 3.39 12.19 14.07
C LEU A 91 4.80 11.74 13.68
N LEU A 92 4.88 10.80 12.73
CA LEU A 92 6.16 10.37 12.18
C LEU A 92 6.84 11.57 11.48
N ALA A 93 8.10 11.81 11.82
CA ALA A 93 8.83 12.97 11.36
C ALA A 93 9.16 12.93 9.85
N ALA A 94 9.29 14.08 9.23
CA ALA A 94 9.64 14.25 7.81
C ALA A 94 10.93 13.51 7.38
N GLY A 95 11.88 13.32 8.30
CA GLY A 95 13.13 12.59 8.06
C GLY A 95 12.98 11.11 7.72
N TYR A 96 11.76 10.57 7.80
CA TYR A 96 11.44 9.21 7.37
C TYR A 96 10.92 9.12 5.93
N SER A 97 10.75 10.24 5.24
CA SER A 97 10.36 10.25 3.82
C SER A 97 11.37 9.48 2.97
N GLY A 98 10.86 8.57 2.13
CA GLY A 98 11.66 7.71 1.25
C GLY A 98 12.32 6.53 1.94
N LYS A 99 12.20 6.38 3.25
CA LYS A 99 12.75 5.24 3.99
C LYS A 99 11.85 4.01 3.88
N GLU A 100 12.46 2.86 4.06
CA GLU A 100 11.78 1.58 4.18
C GLU A 100 11.54 1.24 5.65
N VAL A 101 10.39 0.63 5.93
CA VAL A 101 10.00 0.13 7.24
C VAL A 101 9.45 -1.28 7.10
N ILE A 102 9.65 -2.11 8.13
CA ILE A 102 9.13 -3.48 8.15
C ILE A 102 7.83 -3.49 8.95
N VAL A 103 6.81 -4.16 8.43
CA VAL A 103 5.54 -4.36 9.12
C VAL A 103 5.71 -5.42 10.22
N ASP A 104 5.78 -4.98 11.47
CA ASP A 104 5.88 -5.89 12.61
C ASP A 104 4.56 -6.64 12.85
N GLU A 105 3.43 -5.95 12.66
CA GLU A 105 2.09 -6.49 12.91
C GLU A 105 1.07 -5.76 12.02
N LEU A 106 0.04 -6.50 11.57
CA LEU A 106 -1.17 -5.92 10.97
C LEU A 106 -2.30 -5.99 12.01
N THR A 107 -3.07 -4.93 12.17
CA THR A 107 -4.19 -4.88 13.11
C THR A 107 -5.34 -4.02 12.58
N ILE A 108 -6.58 -4.46 12.86
CA ILE A 108 -7.77 -3.69 12.56
C ILE A 108 -8.22 -3.01 13.84
N ALA A 109 -8.37 -1.70 13.78
CA ALA A 109 -8.82 -0.89 14.92
C ALA A 109 -9.70 0.27 14.43
N PRO A 110 -10.57 0.83 15.31
CA PRO A 110 -11.34 2.01 14.96
C PRO A 110 -10.42 3.23 14.81
N ASN A 111 -10.70 4.06 13.80
CA ASN A 111 -10.13 5.39 13.67
C ASN A 111 -10.84 6.38 14.61
N GLN A 112 -10.47 7.67 14.55
CA GLN A 112 -11.10 8.71 15.36
C GLN A 112 -12.60 8.93 15.07
N ALA A 113 -13.05 8.55 13.87
CA ALA A 113 -14.47 8.59 13.49
C ALA A 113 -15.26 7.34 13.89
N GLY A 114 -14.58 6.33 14.49
CA GLY A 114 -15.18 5.06 14.88
C GLY A 114 -15.23 4.03 13.73
N GLU A 115 -14.68 4.35 12.57
CA GLU A 115 -14.64 3.43 11.43
C GLU A 115 -13.48 2.43 11.60
N SER A 116 -13.74 1.16 11.34
CA SER A 116 -12.71 0.12 11.37
C SER A 116 -11.80 0.24 10.15
N ILE A 117 -10.51 0.45 10.39
CA ILE A 117 -9.49 0.52 9.35
C ILE A 117 -8.30 -0.37 9.69
N LEU A 118 -7.52 -0.72 8.67
CA LEU A 118 -6.29 -1.49 8.85
C LEU A 118 -5.12 -0.58 9.19
N TYR A 119 -4.37 -0.99 10.20
CA TYR A 119 -3.09 -0.39 10.56
C TYR A 119 -1.95 -1.39 10.38
N GLY A 120 -0.83 -0.92 9.83
CA GLY A 120 0.47 -1.58 9.91
C GLY A 120 1.26 -0.99 11.08
N LEU A 121 1.74 -1.84 11.96
CA LEU A 121 2.63 -1.45 13.06
C LEU A 121 4.08 -1.63 12.61
N PHE A 122 4.95 -0.69 12.97
CA PHE A 122 6.37 -0.75 12.65
C PHE A 122 7.19 0.02 13.68
N ALA A 123 8.48 -0.31 13.80
CA ALA A 123 9.42 0.40 14.65
C ALA A 123 10.24 1.43 13.86
N ALA A 124 10.41 2.63 14.40
CA ALA A 124 11.25 3.66 13.82
C ALA A 124 11.87 4.53 14.93
N GLY A 125 13.20 4.71 14.91
CA GLY A 125 13.90 5.53 15.89
C GLY A 125 13.70 5.07 17.35
N GLY A 126 13.55 3.76 17.57
CA GLY A 126 13.32 3.19 18.92
C GLY A 126 11.89 3.35 19.45
N GLN A 127 10.96 3.79 18.61
CA GLN A 127 9.55 3.97 18.97
C GLN A 127 8.66 3.19 18.01
N SER A 128 7.54 2.65 18.51
CA SER A 128 6.53 1.99 17.68
C SER A 128 5.55 3.00 17.12
N TYR A 129 5.29 2.88 15.81
CA TYR A 129 4.32 3.68 15.08
C TYR A 129 3.23 2.79 14.50
N GLN A 130 2.07 3.38 14.26
CA GLN A 130 0.98 2.78 13.52
C GLN A 130 0.68 3.63 12.28
N LEU A 131 0.59 2.96 11.12
CA LEU A 131 0.32 3.54 9.82
C LEU A 131 -1.06 3.10 9.36
N ALA A 132 -1.97 4.04 9.15
CA ALA A 132 -3.27 3.76 8.56
C ALA A 132 -3.08 3.47 7.06
N ILE A 133 -3.15 2.20 6.66
CA ILE A 133 -2.68 1.72 5.35
C ILE A 133 -3.38 2.43 4.19
N GLU A 134 -4.72 2.33 4.08
CA GLU A 134 -5.42 2.94 2.93
C GLU A 134 -5.34 4.47 2.89
N PRO A 135 -5.56 5.19 4.02
CA PRO A 135 -5.39 6.63 4.03
C PRO A 135 -3.97 7.07 3.64
N ALA A 136 -2.94 6.34 4.11
CA ALA A 136 -1.55 6.64 3.77
C ALA A 136 -1.25 6.41 2.29
N ILE A 137 -1.81 5.36 1.66
CA ILE A 137 -1.70 5.14 0.20
C ILE A 137 -2.35 6.30 -0.56
N LYS A 138 -3.58 6.69 -0.19
CA LYS A 138 -4.31 7.79 -0.83
C LYS A 138 -3.59 9.13 -0.71
N ALA A 139 -2.93 9.37 0.42
CA ALA A 139 -2.15 10.59 0.68
C ALA A 139 -0.74 10.56 0.07
N GLY A 140 -0.28 9.44 -0.51
CA GLY A 140 1.08 9.27 -1.00
C GLY A 140 2.14 9.14 0.12
N GLU A 141 1.71 8.92 1.36
CA GLU A 141 2.59 8.67 2.52
C GLU A 141 3.11 7.23 2.55
N LEU A 142 2.39 6.31 1.91
CA LEU A 142 2.80 4.94 1.66
C LEU A 142 2.84 4.69 0.15
N LEU A 143 4.01 4.31 -0.35
CA LEU A 143 4.21 4.05 -1.78
C LEU A 143 4.10 2.55 -2.07
N PRO A 144 3.39 2.18 -3.15
CA PRO A 144 3.40 0.81 -3.60
C PRO A 144 4.82 0.40 -4.06
N PRO A 145 5.18 -0.88 -3.95
CA PRO A 145 6.40 -1.39 -4.58
C PRO A 145 6.47 -1.04 -6.06
N VAL A 146 7.66 -0.86 -6.59
CA VAL A 146 7.89 -0.38 -7.98
C VAL A 146 7.06 -1.16 -9.02
N ARG A 147 6.91 -2.47 -8.83
CA ARG A 147 6.13 -3.35 -9.73
C ARG A 147 4.63 -3.04 -9.77
N TYR A 148 4.10 -2.37 -8.75
CA TYR A 148 2.67 -1.98 -8.66
C TYR A 148 2.47 -0.49 -8.86
N ARG A 149 3.55 0.28 -9.05
CA ARG A 149 3.39 1.69 -9.41
C ARG A 149 2.88 1.76 -10.83
N PRO A 150 1.83 2.57 -11.10
CA PRO A 150 1.52 2.88 -12.47
C PRO A 150 2.84 3.35 -13.12
N SER A 151 3.22 2.71 -14.21
CA SER A 151 4.40 3.13 -14.95
C SER A 151 4.32 4.64 -15.08
N ALA A 152 5.39 5.37 -14.77
CA ALA A 152 5.46 6.82 -14.98
C ALA A 152 5.23 7.20 -16.48
N GLN A 153 5.04 6.21 -17.33
CA GLN A 153 4.55 6.28 -18.70
C GLN A 153 3.04 6.53 -18.82
N ALA A 154 2.30 6.56 -17.71
CA ALA A 154 0.92 7.03 -17.74
C ALA A 154 0.74 8.53 -17.41
N SER A 155 1.78 9.34 -17.36
CA SER A 155 1.67 10.66 -18.02
C SER A 155 1.29 10.36 -19.47
N PRO A 156 0.19 10.93 -20.02
CA PRO A 156 -0.10 10.74 -21.44
C PRO A 156 1.22 11.03 -22.16
N ALA A 157 1.83 9.97 -22.73
CA ALA A 157 3.07 10.14 -23.46
C ALA A 157 2.74 11.22 -24.47
N LEU A 158 3.34 12.39 -24.30
CA LEU A 158 3.20 13.45 -25.30
C LEU A 158 3.36 12.76 -26.64
N PRO A 159 2.38 12.87 -27.54
CA PRO A 159 2.50 12.22 -28.84
C PRO A 159 3.92 12.43 -29.32
N VAL A 160 4.56 11.44 -29.89
CA VAL A 160 6.00 11.51 -30.27
C VAL A 160 6.32 12.82 -31.02
N VAL A 161 5.33 13.34 -31.74
CA VAL A 161 5.36 14.65 -32.40
C VAL A 161 5.46 15.79 -31.38
N ALA A 162 4.66 15.79 -30.32
CA ALA A 162 4.67 16.85 -29.32
C ALA A 162 5.95 16.83 -28.47
N ALA A 163 6.49 15.64 -28.19
CA ALA A 163 7.79 15.51 -27.49
C ALA A 163 8.95 16.04 -28.34
N ARG A 164 8.93 15.78 -29.66
CA ARG A 164 9.92 16.35 -30.60
C ARG A 164 9.81 17.86 -30.70
N GLU A 165 8.60 18.37 -30.79
CA GLU A 165 8.37 19.82 -30.90
C GLU A 165 8.77 20.54 -29.61
N LEU A 166 8.51 19.96 -28.43
CA LEU A 166 8.99 20.51 -27.16
C LEU A 166 10.52 20.51 -27.07
N ALA A 167 11.20 19.48 -27.56
CA ALA A 167 12.66 19.44 -27.64
C ALA A 167 13.20 20.52 -28.57
N ARG A 168 12.55 20.76 -29.71
CA ARG A 168 12.88 21.81 -30.67
C ARG A 168 12.73 23.20 -30.05
N LEU A 169 11.61 23.45 -29.36
CA LEU A 169 11.35 24.73 -28.68
C LEU A 169 12.42 25.01 -27.60
N LYS A 170 12.83 23.99 -26.84
CA LYS A 170 13.92 24.11 -25.85
C LYS A 170 15.25 24.47 -26.50
N ALA A 171 15.57 23.86 -27.63
CA ALA A 171 16.78 24.19 -28.37
C ALA A 171 16.75 25.61 -28.94
N GLN A 172 15.60 26.11 -29.41
CA GLN A 172 15.42 27.48 -29.88
C GLN A 172 15.54 28.52 -28.75
N LEU A 173 14.99 28.21 -27.56
CA LEU A 173 15.16 29.04 -26.38
C LEU A 173 16.64 29.11 -25.96
N ALA A 174 17.34 27.96 -25.92
CA ALA A 174 18.77 27.88 -25.59
C ALA A 174 19.65 28.62 -26.60
N ALA A 175 19.24 28.65 -27.88
CA ALA A 175 19.93 29.41 -28.94
C ALA A 175 19.54 30.89 -28.96
N GLY A 176 18.64 31.35 -28.09
CA GLY A 176 18.16 32.74 -28.05
C GLY A 176 17.28 33.13 -29.25
N THR A 177 16.79 32.16 -30.03
CA THR A 177 16.00 32.41 -31.27
C THR A 177 14.52 32.70 -30.94
N ILE A 178 14.06 32.30 -29.75
CA ILE A 178 12.75 32.64 -29.20
C ILE A 178 12.91 33.15 -27.77
N SER A 179 11.99 34.01 -27.34
CA SER A 179 11.93 34.49 -25.98
C SER A 179 11.27 33.48 -25.05
N GLU A 180 11.49 33.61 -23.74
CA GLU A 180 10.87 32.76 -22.72
C GLU A 180 9.33 32.85 -22.76
N ALA A 181 8.76 34.03 -23.03
CA ALA A 181 7.33 34.22 -23.18
C ALA A 181 6.74 33.48 -24.40
N GLU A 182 7.47 33.48 -25.52
CA GLU A 182 7.08 32.72 -26.72
C GLU A 182 7.19 31.21 -26.50
N PHE A 183 8.23 30.77 -25.78
CA PHE A 183 8.41 29.37 -25.42
C PHE A 183 7.21 28.88 -24.56
N GLU A 184 6.85 29.60 -23.50
CA GLU A 184 5.72 29.20 -22.63
C GLU A 184 4.38 29.25 -23.36
N ALA A 185 4.15 30.21 -24.25
CA ALA A 185 2.94 30.29 -25.06
C ALA A 185 2.80 29.10 -26.02
N GLN A 186 3.91 28.70 -26.67
CA GLN A 186 3.93 27.55 -27.59
C GLN A 186 3.85 26.21 -26.86
N LYS A 187 4.51 26.08 -25.74
CA LYS A 187 4.43 24.92 -24.86
C LYS A 187 3.00 24.69 -24.36
N LYS A 188 2.31 25.76 -23.94
CA LYS A 188 0.89 25.66 -23.53
C LYS A 188 0.01 25.15 -24.65
N LYS A 189 0.13 25.69 -25.87
CA LYS A 189 -0.63 25.21 -27.04
C LYS A 189 -0.35 23.73 -27.35
N LEU A 190 0.88 23.26 -27.13
CA LEU A 190 1.28 21.89 -27.40
C LEU A 190 0.72 20.89 -26.38
N LEU A 191 0.43 21.37 -25.14
CA LEU A 191 -0.07 20.55 -24.04
C LEU A 191 -1.61 20.55 -23.96
N ASP A 192 -2.28 21.55 -24.58
CA ASP A 192 -3.73 21.70 -24.55
C ASP A 192 -4.42 20.95 -25.72
N HIS A 193 -3.66 20.22 -26.57
CA HIS A 193 -4.13 19.36 -27.66
C HIS A 193 -3.84 17.88 -27.37
#